data_56b036a31d84bfb1a2895eff5cb7af0c
#
_entry.id   56b036a31d84bfb1a2895eff5cb7af0c
#
_cell.length_a   1.000
_cell.length_b   1.000
_cell.length_c   1.000
_cell.angle_alpha   90.00
_cell.angle_beta   90.00
_cell.angle_gamma   90.00
#
_symmetry.space_group_name_H-M   'P 1'
#
loop_
_entity.id
_entity.type
_entity.pdbx_description
1 polymer ?
#
loop_
_entity_poly.entity_id
_entity_poly.type
_entity_poly.pdbx_seq_one_letter_code
_entity_poly.pdbx_strand_id
1 'polypeptide(L)'
;MGPDWSNGGDLQAAVKYAQERGVKPLLWYNSSTQWLGPTPLYRLNKPEDRQKEFGWLNELGVYGVKVDFFAGDSVSSMDYYIDLLEDAAKHKLMVNFHGAAIPRGWQRTYPHMMSVEAVYGAEWYNNNGTLTGRAAAHNATLPFTRNVIGPMDYTPGTFSDSQNP
;
A
#
# COMPACT_ATOMS: atom_id res chain seq x y z
N MET A 1 -20.66 4.46 -1.72
CA MET A 1 -20.80 2.99 -1.76
C MET A 1 -19.41 2.42 -1.57
N GLY A 2 -19.24 1.56 -0.57
CA GLY A 2 -17.98 0.85 -0.36
C GLY A 2 -17.56 0.02 -1.57
N PRO A 3 -16.37 -0.59 -1.52
CA PRO A 3 -15.90 -1.44 -2.61
C PRO A 3 -16.94 -2.50 -2.93
N ASP A 4 -17.17 -2.70 -4.22
CA ASP A 4 -18.02 -3.77 -4.72
C ASP A 4 -17.38 -5.12 -4.43
N TRP A 5 -17.81 -5.72 -3.35
CA TRP A 5 -17.44 -7.07 -2.97
C TRP A 5 -18.36 -8.04 -3.71
N SER A 6 -18.12 -8.19 -4.98
CA SER A 6 -18.90 -9.05 -5.90
C SER A 6 -19.09 -10.50 -5.42
N ASN A 7 -18.43 -10.89 -4.35
CA ASN A 7 -18.55 -12.20 -3.70
C ASN A 7 -19.47 -12.24 -2.48
N GLY A 8 -20.30 -11.20 -2.27
CA GLY A 8 -21.30 -11.19 -1.21
C GLY A 8 -20.77 -11.04 0.21
N GLY A 9 -19.51 -10.60 0.38
CA GLY A 9 -18.93 -10.33 1.69
C GLY A 9 -19.45 -9.03 2.30
N ASP A 10 -19.76 -9.04 3.58
CA ASP A 10 -20.07 -7.84 4.36
C ASP A 10 -18.76 -7.28 4.94
N LEU A 11 -18.27 -6.17 4.36
CA LEU A 11 -17.05 -5.52 4.82
C LEU A 11 -17.15 -5.08 6.28
N GLN A 12 -18.29 -4.56 6.70
CA GLN A 12 -18.49 -4.12 8.07
C GLN A 12 -18.38 -5.28 9.05
N ALA A 13 -18.97 -6.42 8.73
CA ALA A 13 -18.85 -7.64 9.51
C ALA A 13 -17.40 -8.14 9.55
N ALA A 14 -16.68 -8.10 8.43
CA ALA A 14 -15.29 -8.51 8.36
C ALA A 14 -14.37 -7.61 9.19
N VAL A 15 -14.53 -6.29 9.12
CA VAL A 15 -13.77 -5.33 9.93
C VAL A 15 -14.05 -5.55 11.41
N LYS A 16 -15.31 -5.67 11.79
CA LYS A 16 -15.71 -5.96 13.17
C LYS A 16 -15.11 -7.28 13.69
N TYR A 17 -15.19 -8.33 12.90
CA TYR A 17 -14.60 -9.63 13.24
C TYR A 17 -13.09 -9.54 13.49
N ALA A 18 -12.37 -8.79 12.65
CA ALA A 18 -10.94 -8.55 12.80
C ALA A 18 -10.64 -7.78 14.10
N GLN A 19 -11.37 -6.71 14.36
CA GLN A 19 -11.21 -5.87 15.54
C GLN A 19 -11.43 -6.65 16.85
N GLU A 20 -12.48 -7.49 16.91
CA GLU A 20 -12.78 -8.36 18.07
C GLU A 20 -11.65 -9.33 18.42
N ARG A 21 -10.73 -9.55 17.45
CA ARG A 21 -9.54 -10.42 17.61
C ARG A 21 -8.25 -9.63 17.74
N GLY A 22 -8.32 -8.31 17.93
CA GLY A 22 -7.15 -7.44 18.05
C GLY A 22 -6.41 -7.20 16.73
N VAL A 23 -7.01 -7.60 15.59
CA VAL A 23 -6.45 -7.35 14.26
C VAL A 23 -6.88 -5.98 13.77
N LYS A 24 -5.94 -5.23 13.20
CA LYS A 24 -6.15 -3.89 12.66
C LYS A 24 -6.16 -3.94 11.14
N PRO A 25 -7.32 -4.01 10.49
CA PRO A 25 -7.40 -4.17 9.04
C PRO A 25 -6.99 -2.89 8.31
N LEU A 26 -6.26 -3.06 7.20
CA LEU A 26 -6.05 -2.04 6.20
C LEU A 26 -6.81 -2.43 4.94
N LEU A 27 -7.36 -1.44 4.22
CA LEU A 27 -8.00 -1.69 2.94
C LEU A 27 -7.08 -1.30 1.79
N TRP A 28 -7.11 -2.12 0.75
CA TRP A 28 -6.33 -1.90 -0.46
C TRP A 28 -7.06 -0.95 -1.42
N TYR A 29 -6.33 0.00 -1.96
CA TYR A 29 -6.76 0.93 -2.99
C TYR A 29 -5.74 1.03 -4.11
N ASN A 30 -6.22 1.12 -5.35
CA ASN A 30 -5.41 1.60 -6.45
C ASN A 30 -5.26 3.12 -6.34
N SER A 31 -4.06 3.66 -6.57
CA SER A 31 -3.83 5.11 -6.57
C SER A 31 -4.62 5.84 -7.67
N SER A 32 -5.08 5.10 -8.68
CA SER A 32 -5.76 5.63 -9.88
C SER A 32 -4.87 6.53 -10.76
N THR A 33 -3.56 6.41 -10.62
CA THR A 33 -2.58 7.14 -11.45
C THR A 33 -1.94 6.26 -12.52
N GLN A 34 -2.15 4.95 -12.46
CA GLN A 34 -1.72 3.99 -13.48
C GLN A 34 -2.92 3.32 -14.15
N TRP A 35 -2.67 2.72 -15.31
CA TRP A 35 -3.63 1.99 -16.13
C TRP A 35 -4.05 0.62 -15.57
N LEU A 36 -3.40 0.14 -14.52
CA LEU A 36 -3.60 -1.18 -13.96
C LEU A 36 -4.84 -1.23 -13.05
N GLY A 37 -5.83 -2.01 -13.48
CA GLY A 37 -6.93 -2.47 -12.66
C GLY A 37 -8.25 -1.71 -12.84
N PRO A 38 -9.35 -2.35 -12.46
CA PRO A 38 -10.71 -1.82 -12.64
C PRO A 38 -11.14 -0.84 -11.55
N THR A 39 -10.22 -0.33 -10.76
CA THR A 39 -10.57 0.64 -9.70
C THR A 39 -11.14 1.90 -10.31
N PRO A 40 -12.24 2.43 -9.80
CA PRO A 40 -12.77 3.71 -10.23
C PRO A 40 -11.70 4.79 -10.12
N LEU A 41 -11.32 5.36 -11.25
CA LEU A 41 -10.20 6.29 -11.40
C LEU A 41 -10.29 7.57 -10.55
N TYR A 42 -11.44 7.83 -9.93
CA TYR A 42 -11.73 9.08 -9.23
C TYR A 42 -11.76 8.95 -7.70
N ARG A 43 -11.70 7.74 -7.15
CA ARG A 43 -11.97 7.51 -5.70
C ARG A 43 -10.99 8.21 -4.77
N LEU A 44 -9.70 8.21 -5.11
CA LEU A 44 -8.66 8.86 -4.30
C LEU A 44 -8.05 10.10 -4.95
N ASN A 45 -8.22 10.32 -6.25
CA ASN A 45 -7.58 11.41 -6.97
C ASN A 45 -8.12 12.78 -6.61
N LYS A 46 -9.41 12.90 -6.43
CA LYS A 46 -10.05 14.16 -6.08
C LYS A 46 -10.07 14.33 -4.57
N PRO A 47 -9.64 15.49 -4.04
CA PRO A 47 -9.64 15.74 -2.61
C PRO A 47 -10.99 15.49 -1.96
N GLU A 48 -12.08 15.96 -2.56
CA GLU A 48 -13.44 15.81 -2.04
C GLU A 48 -13.91 14.36 -1.96
N ASP A 49 -13.53 13.52 -2.93
CA ASP A 49 -13.88 12.10 -2.94
C ASP A 49 -13.02 11.33 -1.93
N ARG A 50 -11.74 11.70 -1.83
CA ARG A 50 -10.79 11.14 -0.86
C ARG A 50 -11.22 11.43 0.59
N GLN A 51 -11.66 12.67 0.86
CA GLN A 51 -12.17 13.04 2.19
C GLN A 51 -13.41 12.21 2.57
N LYS A 52 -14.32 12.00 1.66
CA LYS A 52 -15.53 11.16 1.89
C LYS A 52 -15.13 9.71 2.16
N GLU A 53 -14.25 9.17 1.31
CA GLU A 53 -13.80 7.78 1.44
C GLU A 53 -13.06 7.54 2.76
N PHE A 54 -12.10 8.41 3.11
CA PHE A 54 -11.34 8.29 4.35
C PHE A 54 -12.21 8.51 5.60
N GLY A 55 -13.17 9.43 5.53
CA GLY A 55 -14.16 9.62 6.58
C GLY A 55 -14.97 8.36 6.83
N TRP A 56 -15.49 7.76 5.76
CA TRP A 56 -16.22 6.51 5.84
C TRP A 56 -15.39 5.34 6.40
N LEU A 57 -14.10 5.22 5.99
CA LEU A 57 -13.21 4.20 6.52
C LEU A 57 -12.96 4.37 8.02
N ASN A 58 -12.78 5.60 8.48
CA ASN A 58 -12.62 5.87 9.90
C ASN A 58 -13.89 5.51 10.70
N GLU A 59 -15.08 5.86 10.20
CA GLU A 59 -16.37 5.49 10.81
C GLU A 59 -16.56 3.97 10.87
N LEU A 60 -16.13 3.25 9.84
CA LEU A 60 -16.16 1.79 9.78
C LEU A 60 -15.16 1.15 10.76
N GLY A 61 -14.17 1.91 11.24
CA GLY A 61 -13.13 1.43 12.14
C GLY A 61 -11.98 0.72 11.44
N VAL A 62 -11.77 0.99 10.15
CA VAL A 62 -10.59 0.55 9.42
C VAL A 62 -9.36 1.29 9.95
N TYR A 63 -8.26 0.57 10.14
CA TYR A 63 -7.04 1.13 10.72
C TYR A 63 -6.22 1.96 9.73
N GLY A 64 -6.29 1.63 8.46
CA GLY A 64 -5.53 2.34 7.44
C GLY A 64 -5.80 1.87 6.03
N VAL A 65 -5.00 2.38 5.11
CA VAL A 65 -5.08 2.09 3.69
C VAL A 65 -3.74 1.62 3.14
N LYS A 66 -3.78 0.64 2.25
CA LYS A 66 -2.69 0.30 1.35
C LYS A 66 -3.03 0.90 -0.01
N VAL A 67 -2.26 1.89 -0.44
CA VAL A 67 -2.45 2.55 -1.74
C VAL A 67 -1.36 2.10 -2.70
N ASP A 68 -1.77 1.58 -3.84
CA ASP A 68 -0.92 0.85 -4.76
C ASP A 68 -0.93 1.44 -6.19
N PHE A 69 0.07 1.09 -6.99
CA PHE A 69 0.16 1.40 -8.43
C PHE A 69 0.30 2.90 -8.74
N PHE A 70 1.35 3.53 -8.24
CA PHE A 70 1.66 4.92 -8.58
C PHE A 70 2.40 5.05 -9.92
N ALA A 71 2.10 6.12 -10.65
CA ALA A 71 2.69 6.42 -11.96
C ALA A 71 4.01 7.19 -11.82
N GLY A 72 5.08 6.51 -11.40
CA GLY A 72 6.42 7.11 -11.38
C GLY A 72 6.67 8.11 -10.25
N ASP A 73 7.63 9.03 -10.47
CA ASP A 73 8.18 9.94 -9.47
C ASP A 73 8.21 11.41 -9.94
N SER A 74 7.28 11.80 -10.80
CA SER A 74 7.10 13.20 -11.20
C SER A 74 6.71 14.09 -10.01
N VAL A 75 6.84 15.39 -10.14
CA VAL A 75 6.41 16.37 -9.14
C VAL A 75 4.95 16.12 -8.72
N SER A 76 4.06 15.94 -9.69
CA SER A 76 2.64 15.68 -9.43
C SER A 76 2.41 14.36 -8.67
N SER A 77 3.25 13.34 -8.92
CA SER A 77 3.21 12.10 -8.14
C SER A 77 3.66 12.35 -6.70
N MET A 78 4.73 13.12 -6.50
CA MET A 78 5.21 13.46 -5.16
C MET A 78 4.18 14.27 -4.37
N ASP A 79 3.55 15.26 -5.00
CA ASP A 79 2.48 16.04 -4.39
C ASP A 79 1.31 15.15 -3.98
N TYR A 80 0.94 14.19 -4.82
CA TYR A 80 -0.14 13.25 -4.53
C TYR A 80 0.16 12.32 -3.33
N TYR A 81 1.41 11.88 -3.14
CA TYR A 81 1.81 11.15 -1.93
C TYR A 81 1.57 11.99 -0.67
N ILE A 82 1.97 13.27 -0.72
CA ILE A 82 1.79 14.21 0.40
C ILE A 82 0.30 14.44 0.68
N ASP A 83 -0.48 14.70 -0.35
CA ASP A 83 -1.94 14.88 -0.24
C ASP A 83 -2.61 13.68 0.42
N LEU A 84 -2.25 12.46 0.00
CA LEU A 84 -2.77 11.22 0.60
C LEU A 84 -2.41 11.12 2.09
N LEU A 85 -1.17 11.46 2.45
CA LEU A 85 -0.72 11.43 3.85
C LEU A 85 -1.45 12.49 4.69
N GLU A 86 -1.56 13.71 4.20
CA GLU A 86 -2.26 14.78 4.93
C GLU A 86 -3.74 14.48 5.13
N ASP A 87 -4.39 13.95 4.12
CA ASP A 87 -5.79 13.58 4.21
C ASP A 87 -6.02 12.35 5.10
N ALA A 88 -5.16 11.34 5.02
CA ALA A 88 -5.22 10.19 5.91
C ALA A 88 -5.04 10.58 7.39
N ALA A 89 -4.14 11.53 7.68
CA ALA A 89 -3.94 12.05 9.03
C ALA A 89 -5.20 12.68 9.61
N LYS A 90 -5.94 13.47 8.82
CA LYS A 90 -7.21 14.10 9.24
C LYS A 90 -8.23 13.06 9.68
N HIS A 91 -8.21 11.89 9.07
CA HIS A 91 -9.11 10.78 9.36
C HIS A 91 -8.50 9.67 10.23
N LYS A 92 -7.32 9.90 10.81
CA LYS A 92 -6.63 8.97 11.73
C LYS A 92 -6.35 7.60 11.09
N LEU A 93 -6.05 7.58 9.79
CA LEU A 93 -5.71 6.38 9.05
C LEU A 93 -4.20 6.22 8.91
N MET A 94 -3.72 5.00 9.12
CA MET A 94 -2.36 4.60 8.74
C MET A 94 -2.27 4.41 7.22
N VAL A 95 -1.07 4.59 6.66
CA VAL A 95 -0.85 4.48 5.22
C VAL A 95 0.32 3.55 4.92
N ASN A 96 0.12 2.65 3.98
CA ASN A 96 1.15 1.83 3.35
C ASN A 96 1.12 2.06 1.84
N PHE A 97 2.26 2.44 1.24
CA PHE A 97 2.38 2.65 -0.20
C PHE A 97 3.02 1.45 -0.88
N HIS A 98 2.39 1.00 -1.97
CA HIS A 98 2.88 -0.06 -2.86
C HIS A 98 2.95 0.42 -4.31
N GLY A 99 3.62 -0.34 -5.18
CA GLY A 99 3.85 0.09 -6.55
C GLY A 99 4.37 1.53 -6.60
N ALA A 100 5.25 1.88 -5.70
CA ALA A 100 5.51 3.25 -5.30
C ALA A 100 6.96 3.66 -5.58
N ALA A 101 7.19 4.97 -5.69
CA ALA A 101 8.53 5.53 -5.75
C ALA A 101 9.30 5.33 -4.43
N ILE A 102 10.63 5.37 -4.51
CA ILE A 102 11.51 5.33 -3.34
C ILE A 102 11.12 6.43 -2.35
N PRO A 103 10.97 6.11 -1.04
CA PRO A 103 10.60 7.08 -0.04
C PRO A 103 11.61 8.23 0.10
N ARG A 104 11.08 9.41 0.36
CA ARG A 104 11.84 10.67 0.45
C ARG A 104 11.95 11.20 1.88
N GLY A 105 11.86 10.32 2.88
CA GLY A 105 11.91 10.69 4.27
C GLY A 105 10.56 11.12 4.88
N TRP A 106 9.46 10.89 4.17
CA TRP A 106 8.11 11.29 4.59
C TRP A 106 7.70 10.72 5.95
N GLN A 107 8.18 9.54 6.32
CA GLN A 107 7.90 8.93 7.62
C GLN A 107 8.39 9.76 8.81
N ARG A 108 9.28 10.70 8.59
CA ARG A 108 9.75 11.62 9.63
C ARG A 108 8.78 12.79 9.87
N THR A 109 8.04 13.16 8.83
CA THR A 109 7.02 14.21 8.88
C THR A 109 5.64 13.61 9.15
N TYR A 110 5.37 12.44 8.59
CA TYR A 110 4.08 11.76 8.63
C TYR A 110 4.22 10.41 9.34
N PRO A 111 4.16 10.35 10.69
CA PRO A 111 4.44 9.13 11.45
C PRO A 111 3.40 8.03 11.27
N HIS A 112 2.23 8.34 10.69
CA HIS A 112 1.21 7.36 10.30
C HIS A 112 1.52 6.67 8.95
N MET A 113 2.56 7.08 8.24
CA MET A 113 3.09 6.31 7.12
C MET A 113 3.88 5.11 7.65
N MET A 114 3.34 3.90 7.45
CA MET A 114 3.91 2.67 8.02
C MET A 114 5.17 2.24 7.27
N SER A 115 5.03 2.05 5.96
CA SER A 115 6.12 1.60 5.09
C SER A 115 5.80 1.92 3.64
N VAL A 116 6.81 1.78 2.80
CA VAL A 116 6.72 1.88 1.35
C VAL A 116 7.36 0.65 0.75
N GLU A 117 6.71 -0.01 -0.19
CA GLU A 117 7.30 -1.14 -0.90
C GLU A 117 8.60 -0.72 -1.60
N ALA A 118 8.49 -0.01 -2.71
CA ALA A 118 9.60 0.53 -3.52
C ALA A 118 10.82 -0.41 -3.61
N VAL A 119 10.55 -1.69 -3.86
CA VAL A 119 11.53 -2.78 -3.94
C VAL A 119 10.92 -3.93 -4.74
N TYR A 120 11.75 -4.73 -5.35
CA TYR A 120 11.31 -6.05 -5.82
C TYR A 120 11.19 -6.99 -4.61
N GLY A 121 9.97 -7.11 -4.08
CA GLY A 121 9.64 -7.98 -2.96
C GLY A 121 9.49 -9.45 -3.38
N ALA A 122 9.15 -10.30 -2.41
CA ALA A 122 9.03 -11.74 -2.63
C ALA A 122 7.91 -12.12 -3.63
N GLU A 123 6.89 -11.30 -3.80
CA GLU A 123 5.82 -11.54 -4.79
C GLU A 123 6.35 -11.66 -6.23
N TRP A 124 7.47 -10.97 -6.54
CA TRP A 124 8.08 -11.02 -7.86
C TRP A 124 8.75 -12.34 -8.20
N TYR A 125 8.99 -13.20 -7.23
CA TYR A 125 9.53 -14.54 -7.48
C TYR A 125 8.60 -15.39 -8.33
N ASN A 126 7.29 -15.16 -8.23
CA ASN A 126 6.29 -15.82 -9.06
C ASN A 126 6.13 -15.21 -10.45
N ASN A 127 6.55 -13.97 -10.61
CA ASN A 127 6.26 -13.17 -11.81
C ASN A 127 7.46 -13.04 -12.75
N ASN A 128 8.69 -13.29 -12.25
CA ASN A 128 9.90 -13.06 -13.04
C ASN A 128 11.03 -14.01 -12.65
N GLY A 129 11.27 -15.04 -13.48
CA GLY A 129 12.31 -16.05 -13.24
C GLY A 129 13.73 -15.48 -13.14
N THR A 130 14.04 -14.38 -13.84
CA THR A 130 15.34 -13.72 -13.72
C THR A 130 15.54 -13.13 -12.33
N LEU A 131 14.51 -12.54 -11.76
CA LEU A 131 14.56 -12.00 -10.39
C LEU A 131 14.63 -13.13 -9.36
N THR A 132 13.92 -14.21 -9.58
CA THR A 132 14.01 -15.43 -8.73
C THR A 132 15.44 -15.94 -8.63
N GLY A 133 16.12 -16.08 -9.76
CA GLY A 133 17.52 -16.53 -9.79
C GLY A 133 18.51 -15.56 -9.10
N ARG A 134 18.15 -14.31 -8.90
CA ARG A 134 18.96 -13.28 -8.22
C ARG A 134 18.52 -12.97 -6.80
N ALA A 135 17.49 -13.64 -6.29
CA ALA A 135 16.86 -13.29 -5.02
C ALA A 135 17.84 -13.25 -3.84
N ALA A 136 18.72 -14.22 -3.72
CA ALA A 136 19.71 -14.26 -2.64
C ALA A 136 20.65 -13.04 -2.67
N ALA A 137 21.21 -12.71 -3.85
CA ALA A 137 22.08 -11.55 -4.01
C ALA A 137 21.32 -10.24 -3.80
N HIS A 138 20.10 -10.13 -4.32
CA HIS A 138 19.22 -8.99 -4.11
C HIS A 138 18.96 -8.78 -2.63
N ASN A 139 18.52 -9.80 -1.92
CA ASN A 139 18.21 -9.72 -0.50
C ASN A 139 19.43 -9.36 0.36
N ALA A 140 20.63 -9.85 -0.01
CA ALA A 140 21.86 -9.50 0.68
C ALA A 140 22.26 -8.02 0.50
N THR A 141 21.80 -7.35 -0.55
CA THR A 141 22.10 -5.93 -0.80
C THR A 141 21.09 -4.97 -0.17
N LEU A 142 19.86 -5.41 0.09
CA LEU A 142 18.80 -4.54 0.59
C LEU A 142 19.12 -3.83 1.92
N PRO A 143 19.76 -4.46 2.91
CA PRO A 143 20.14 -3.78 4.14
C PRO A 143 21.05 -2.56 3.94
N PHE A 144 21.87 -2.59 2.90
CA PHE A 144 22.87 -1.57 2.59
C PHE A 144 22.39 -0.53 1.56
N THR A 145 21.23 -0.73 0.99
CA THR A 145 20.68 0.12 -0.08
C THR A 145 19.27 0.58 0.28
N ARG A 146 18.26 -0.21 -0.01
CA ARG A 146 16.85 0.16 0.17
C ARG A 146 16.50 0.47 1.62
N ASN A 147 17.00 -0.30 2.58
CA ASN A 147 16.62 -0.14 3.99
C ASN A 147 17.26 1.08 4.66
N VAL A 148 18.32 1.63 4.06
CA VAL A 148 19.00 2.85 4.58
C VAL A 148 18.04 4.06 4.56
N ILE A 149 17.06 4.09 3.66
CA ILE A 149 16.17 5.23 3.44
C ILE A 149 14.80 5.09 4.14
N GLY A 150 14.58 4.01 4.86
CA GLY A 150 13.35 3.81 5.64
C GLY A 150 12.79 2.39 5.58
N PRO A 151 11.72 2.13 6.32
CA PRO A 151 11.07 0.83 6.38
C PRO A 151 10.56 0.39 5.00
N MET A 152 10.59 -0.90 4.79
CA MET A 152 10.26 -1.54 3.53
C MET A 152 9.18 -2.60 3.75
N ASP A 153 8.17 -2.62 2.87
CA ASP A 153 7.27 -3.75 2.78
C ASP A 153 7.77 -4.70 1.68
N TYR A 154 8.41 -5.77 2.11
CA TYR A 154 9.04 -6.74 1.22
C TYR A 154 8.07 -7.80 0.70
N THR A 155 6.83 -7.84 1.19
CA THR A 155 5.85 -8.88 0.85
C THR A 155 6.37 -10.32 1.07
N PRO A 156 6.99 -10.64 2.24
CA PRO A 156 7.42 -12.00 2.53
C PRO A 156 6.18 -12.89 2.65
N GLY A 157 6.21 -14.08 2.17
CA GLY A 157 5.04 -14.97 2.25
C GLY A 157 5.31 -16.30 1.60
N THR A 158 6.58 -16.64 1.44
CA THR A 158 7.01 -17.90 0.86
C THR A 158 7.66 -18.79 1.91
N PHE A 159 7.40 -20.09 1.80
CA PHE A 159 8.03 -21.13 2.59
C PHE A 159 9.04 -21.94 1.77
N SER A 160 9.32 -21.53 0.55
CA SER A 160 10.27 -22.16 -0.36
C SER A 160 11.27 -21.15 -0.90
N ASP A 161 12.49 -21.61 -1.20
CA ASP A 161 13.57 -20.75 -1.73
C ASP A 161 13.34 -20.35 -3.18
N SER A 162 12.56 -21.11 -3.93
CA SER A 162 12.19 -20.82 -5.31
C SER A 162 10.70 -21.12 -5.52
N GLN A 163 10.00 -20.15 -6.07
CA GLN A 163 8.58 -20.26 -6.37
C GLN A 163 8.29 -20.55 -7.84
N ASN A 164 9.28 -20.35 -8.69
CA ASN A 164 9.27 -20.79 -10.08
C ASN A 164 10.34 -21.86 -10.27
N PRO A 165 9.95 -23.13 -10.46
CA PRO A 165 10.90 -24.18 -10.80
C PRO A 165 11.50 -23.98 -12.19
#